data_7526d4263076ffd738a148d8eb1f4863
#
_entry.id   7526d4263076ffd738a148d8eb1f4863
#
_cell.length_a   1.000
_cell.length_b   1.000
_cell.length_c   1.000
_cell.angle_alpha   90.00
_cell.angle_beta   90.00
_cell.angle_gamma   90.00
#
_symmetry.space_group_name_H-M   'P 1'
#
loop_
_entity.id
_entity.type
_entity.pdbx_description
1 polymer ?
#
loop_
_entity_poly.entity_id
_entity_poly.type
_entity_poly.pdbx_seq_one_letter_code
_entity_poly.pdbx_strand_id
1 'polypeptide(L)'
;MNKNIFVTAFQAMPNKGSENYVGFYIVNTLINKGYNVYLYTPLINQIEIRNYFHDNLPKNLFFPKINDSIMLKIFKPDPLRYSQYISNIFWELNIKTYLKYNDFEYDLYYHINPSSWWAYNGMVNNAHPVLLGPVMGYRFPRKGLWGYLKFKSFIFELIRLLILKSPYALFNRRKIIKSSSNVLIDGEKNIFNIDKYTNISHTLSGIDTHKNRVKPEIPKVILSGRFVDIKGYPIALKCLKRIEKDFIIEIYGSGPQEQNIKKLIKKYNLEDKTIFKGYVDTRELATAMSSSNVFVAPYIRENASLMVSEALYAGLPVVTISNTGPSSVCSFFNSNLSKISEGTGEELIEHLKKNIEYYLDNFIIENPKPTSNFDEDIVREVEKIINTF
;
A
#
# COMPACT_ATOMS: atom_id res chain seq x y z
N MET A 1 -23.14 -12.81 -21.84
CA MET A 1 -23.66 -12.57 -20.46
C MET A 1 -22.52 -11.99 -19.64
N ASN A 2 -22.79 -10.99 -18.83
CA ASN A 2 -21.75 -10.46 -17.93
C ASN A 2 -21.40 -11.52 -16.89
N LYS A 3 -20.10 -11.76 -16.71
CA LYS A 3 -19.60 -12.73 -15.72
C LYS A 3 -19.81 -12.22 -14.29
N ASN A 4 -20.15 -13.13 -13.39
CA ASN A 4 -20.40 -12.85 -12.00
C ASN A 4 -19.14 -13.09 -11.17
N ILE A 5 -18.66 -12.08 -10.46
CA ILE A 5 -17.49 -12.19 -9.56
C ILE A 5 -17.94 -11.98 -8.12
N PHE A 6 -17.71 -12.99 -7.28
CA PHE A 6 -17.88 -12.85 -5.84
C PHE A 6 -16.60 -12.29 -5.23
N VAL A 7 -16.66 -11.04 -4.78
CA VAL A 7 -15.50 -10.32 -4.24
C VAL A 7 -15.61 -10.21 -2.73
N THR A 8 -14.53 -10.54 -2.04
CA THR A 8 -14.44 -10.30 -0.59
C THR A 8 -13.33 -9.29 -0.28
N ALA A 9 -13.69 -8.22 0.42
CA ALA A 9 -12.77 -7.19 0.84
C ALA A 9 -13.12 -6.69 2.26
N PHE A 10 -12.24 -6.93 3.21
CA PHE A 10 -12.39 -6.41 4.58
C PHE A 10 -12.22 -4.89 4.63
N GLN A 11 -11.39 -4.35 3.75
CA GLN A 11 -11.11 -2.93 3.59
C GLN A 11 -11.35 -2.54 2.13
N ALA A 12 -12.34 -1.66 1.89
CA ALA A 12 -12.68 -1.14 0.57
C ALA A 12 -13.36 0.23 0.70
N MET A 13 -12.57 1.28 0.98
CA MET A 13 -13.09 2.64 1.13
C MET A 13 -12.43 3.60 0.14
N PRO A 14 -13.19 4.40 -0.62
CA PRO A 14 -12.67 5.23 -1.71
C PRO A 14 -11.66 6.30 -1.27
N ASN A 15 -11.84 6.89 -0.09
CA ASN A 15 -11.06 8.07 0.36
C ASN A 15 -10.20 7.79 1.60
N LYS A 16 -9.83 6.55 1.86
CA LYS A 16 -9.13 6.13 3.09
C LYS A 16 -7.90 5.30 2.75
N GLY A 17 -6.76 5.65 3.30
CA GLY A 17 -5.47 4.93 3.38
C GLY A 17 -5.19 3.76 2.40
N SER A 18 -3.95 3.40 2.21
CA SER A 18 -3.52 2.55 1.09
C SER A 18 -4.32 1.24 0.87
N GLU A 19 -4.54 0.43 1.91
CA GLU A 19 -5.22 -0.87 1.77
C GLU A 19 -6.72 -0.74 1.47
N ASN A 20 -7.38 0.27 2.06
CA ASN A 20 -8.77 0.60 1.76
C ASN A 20 -8.94 1.06 0.31
N TYR A 21 -8.07 1.98 -0.13
CA TYR A 21 -8.12 2.52 -1.48
C TYR A 21 -7.85 1.43 -2.52
N VAL A 22 -6.86 0.58 -2.31
CA VAL A 22 -6.57 -0.57 -3.20
C VAL A 22 -7.78 -1.50 -3.34
N GLY A 23 -8.42 -1.84 -2.21
CA GLY A 23 -9.61 -2.68 -2.23
C GLY A 23 -10.76 -2.06 -3.03
N PHE A 24 -11.04 -0.78 -2.80
CA PHE A 24 -12.06 -0.05 -3.56
C PHE A 24 -11.67 0.09 -5.04
N TYR A 25 -10.42 0.40 -5.33
CA TYR A 25 -9.92 0.58 -6.70
C TYR A 25 -10.11 -0.68 -7.54
N ILE A 26 -9.76 -1.86 -7.00
CA ILE A 26 -9.98 -3.16 -7.67
C ILE A 26 -11.46 -3.39 -7.95
N VAL A 27 -12.32 -3.17 -6.96
CA VAL A 27 -13.78 -3.30 -7.13
C VAL A 27 -14.28 -2.38 -8.25
N ASN A 28 -13.87 -1.12 -8.24
CA ASN A 28 -14.27 -0.14 -9.25
C ASN A 28 -13.74 -0.51 -10.65
N THR A 29 -12.53 -1.03 -10.75
CA THR A 29 -11.95 -1.54 -12.00
C THR A 29 -12.80 -2.67 -12.59
N LEU A 30 -13.21 -3.64 -11.78
CA LEU A 30 -14.06 -4.75 -12.23
C LEU A 30 -15.45 -4.27 -12.70
N ILE A 31 -16.05 -3.34 -11.96
CA ILE A 31 -17.33 -2.72 -12.31
C ILE A 31 -17.24 -2.00 -13.68
N ASN A 32 -16.19 -1.20 -13.86
CA ASN A 32 -15.96 -0.43 -15.11
C ASN A 32 -15.68 -1.33 -16.32
N LYS A 33 -15.16 -2.54 -16.09
CA LYS A 33 -15.00 -3.58 -17.13
C LYS A 33 -16.28 -4.34 -17.44
N GLY A 34 -17.37 -4.06 -16.74
CA GLY A 34 -18.70 -4.63 -16.99
C GLY A 34 -18.98 -5.95 -16.29
N TYR A 35 -18.12 -6.39 -15.36
CA TYR A 35 -18.42 -7.56 -14.52
C TYR A 35 -19.54 -7.25 -13.54
N ASN A 36 -20.38 -8.25 -13.22
CA ASN A 36 -21.29 -8.19 -12.10
C ASN A 36 -20.49 -8.48 -10.82
N VAL A 37 -20.34 -7.49 -9.96
CA VAL A 37 -19.52 -7.57 -8.76
C VAL A 37 -20.41 -7.72 -7.54
N TYR A 38 -20.34 -8.88 -6.87
CA TYR A 38 -21.01 -9.18 -5.61
C TYR A 38 -20.02 -8.94 -4.48
N LEU A 39 -20.00 -7.72 -3.95
CA LEU A 39 -19.02 -7.29 -2.96
C LEU A 39 -19.46 -7.62 -1.53
N TYR A 40 -18.84 -8.64 -0.95
CA TYR A 40 -18.95 -8.96 0.47
C TYR A 40 -17.92 -8.14 1.26
N THR A 41 -18.38 -7.11 1.96
CA THR A 41 -17.53 -6.14 2.67
C THR A 41 -18.27 -5.61 3.90
N PRO A 42 -17.60 -5.21 5.01
CA PRO A 42 -18.24 -4.66 6.20
C PRO A 42 -19.18 -3.50 5.89
N LEU A 43 -20.25 -3.34 6.69
CA LEU A 43 -21.28 -2.33 6.48
C LEU A 43 -20.71 -0.91 6.38
N ILE A 44 -19.66 -0.59 7.16
CA ILE A 44 -19.02 0.71 7.11
C ILE A 44 -18.42 1.01 5.72
N ASN A 45 -17.85 0.00 5.06
CA ASN A 45 -17.35 0.17 3.69
C ASN A 45 -18.49 0.37 2.70
N GLN A 46 -19.61 -0.35 2.86
CA GLN A 46 -20.79 -0.18 2.00
C GLN A 46 -21.34 1.25 2.08
N ILE A 47 -21.39 1.83 3.29
CA ILE A 47 -21.82 3.22 3.51
C ILE A 47 -20.87 4.18 2.79
N GLU A 48 -19.56 4.04 2.96
CA GLU A 48 -18.57 4.92 2.32
C GLU A 48 -18.60 4.79 0.78
N ILE A 49 -18.83 3.58 0.24
CA ILE A 49 -19.00 3.36 -1.20
C ILE A 49 -20.29 4.02 -1.71
N ARG A 50 -21.42 3.90 -0.98
CA ARG A 50 -22.68 4.58 -1.34
C ARG A 50 -22.51 6.10 -1.34
N ASN A 51 -21.87 6.65 -0.33
CA ASN A 51 -21.57 8.08 -0.25
C ASN A 51 -20.71 8.56 -1.43
N TYR A 52 -19.72 7.76 -1.83
CA TYR A 52 -18.87 8.06 -2.98
C TYR A 52 -19.65 8.15 -4.29
N PHE A 53 -20.62 7.27 -4.49
CA PHE A 53 -21.49 7.27 -5.68
C PHE A 53 -22.74 8.15 -5.51
N HIS A 54 -22.84 8.96 -4.45
CA HIS A 54 -24.01 9.80 -4.14
C HIS A 54 -25.32 9.00 -4.22
N ASP A 55 -25.34 7.79 -3.64
CA ASP A 55 -26.42 6.80 -3.69
C ASP A 55 -26.83 6.31 -5.10
N ASN A 56 -26.14 6.75 -6.14
CA ASN A 56 -26.34 6.28 -7.51
C ASN A 56 -25.36 5.14 -7.84
N LEU A 57 -25.54 4.01 -7.18
CA LEU A 57 -24.66 2.85 -7.34
C LEU A 57 -24.67 2.32 -8.79
N PRO A 58 -23.49 1.85 -9.29
CA PRO A 58 -23.42 1.12 -10.55
C PRO A 58 -24.38 -0.08 -10.57
N LYS A 59 -25.11 -0.27 -11.67
CA LYS A 59 -26.13 -1.33 -11.81
C LYS A 59 -25.58 -2.75 -11.66
N ASN A 60 -24.28 -2.92 -11.84
CA ASN A 60 -23.55 -4.18 -11.72
C ASN A 60 -22.75 -4.31 -10.41
N LEU A 61 -23.03 -3.46 -9.41
CA LEU A 61 -22.49 -3.60 -8.04
C LEU A 61 -23.60 -4.05 -7.08
N PHE A 62 -23.39 -5.19 -6.44
CA PHE A 62 -24.32 -5.80 -5.50
C PHE A 62 -23.67 -6.01 -4.13
N PHE A 63 -24.40 -5.74 -3.06
CA PHE A 63 -23.97 -6.03 -1.70
C PHE A 63 -24.76 -7.22 -1.13
N PRO A 64 -24.13 -8.40 -1.00
CA PRO A 64 -24.73 -9.52 -0.28
C PRO A 64 -25.09 -9.14 1.15
N LYS A 65 -26.22 -9.65 1.67
CA LYS A 65 -26.61 -9.42 3.07
C LYS A 65 -25.57 -10.01 4.02
N ILE A 66 -24.96 -9.17 4.82
CA ILE A 66 -24.02 -9.57 5.86
C ILE A 66 -24.74 -9.56 7.20
N ASN A 67 -24.70 -10.67 7.91
CA ASN A 67 -24.95 -10.63 9.34
C ASN A 67 -23.68 -10.12 10.01
N ASP A 68 -23.58 -8.79 10.17
CA ASP A 68 -22.53 -8.21 11.00
C ASP A 68 -22.65 -8.81 12.40
N SER A 69 -21.78 -9.77 12.70
CA SER A 69 -21.76 -10.37 14.02
C SER A 69 -21.48 -9.26 15.04
N ILE A 70 -22.06 -9.40 16.23
CA ILE A 70 -21.81 -8.52 17.39
C ILE A 70 -20.31 -8.25 17.58
N MET A 71 -19.46 -9.18 17.20
CA MET A 71 -17.99 -9.09 17.26
C MET A 71 -17.40 -7.98 16.40
N LEU A 72 -17.92 -7.68 15.21
CA LEU A 72 -17.45 -6.55 14.38
C LEU A 72 -17.83 -5.19 14.99
N LYS A 73 -18.85 -5.15 15.83
CA LYS A 73 -19.28 -3.96 16.58
C LYS A 73 -18.44 -3.72 17.84
N ILE A 74 -17.89 -4.77 18.44
CA ILE A 74 -17.13 -4.73 19.70
C ILE A 74 -15.67 -4.29 19.41
N PHE A 75 -15.08 -4.73 18.30
CA PHE A 75 -13.70 -4.39 17.97
C PHE A 75 -13.63 -3.07 17.17
N LYS A 76 -13.70 -1.95 17.91
CA LYS A 76 -13.39 -0.63 17.33
C LYS A 76 -11.96 -0.63 16.77
N PRO A 77 -11.68 0.12 15.69
CA PRO A 77 -10.33 0.22 15.15
C PRO A 77 -9.37 0.73 16.24
N ASP A 78 -8.50 -0.17 16.69
CA ASP A 78 -7.45 0.09 17.66
C ASP A 78 -6.24 0.68 16.93
N PRO A 79 -5.66 1.80 17.39
CA PRO A 79 -4.43 2.35 16.83
C PRO A 79 -3.25 1.36 16.84
N LEU A 80 -3.27 0.34 17.70
CA LEU A 80 -2.27 -0.72 17.76
C LEU A 80 -2.50 -1.89 16.80
N ARG A 81 -3.62 -1.92 16.06
CA ARG A 81 -4.00 -2.95 15.07
C ARG A 81 -4.17 -4.39 15.57
N TYR A 82 -4.05 -4.66 16.86
CA TYR A 82 -4.25 -6.03 17.38
C TYR A 82 -5.69 -6.50 17.22
N SER A 83 -6.65 -5.62 17.47
CA SER A 83 -8.07 -5.88 17.26
C SER A 83 -8.40 -6.18 15.79
N GLN A 84 -7.67 -5.60 14.86
CA GLN A 84 -7.87 -5.83 13.43
C GLN A 84 -7.59 -7.28 13.01
N TYR A 85 -6.58 -7.95 13.58
CA TYR A 85 -6.32 -9.36 13.28
C TYR A 85 -7.41 -10.29 13.80
N ILE A 86 -7.92 -10.01 14.99
CA ILE A 86 -9.05 -10.77 15.56
C ILE A 86 -10.30 -10.54 14.71
N SER A 87 -10.59 -9.30 14.34
CA SER A 87 -11.70 -8.95 13.46
C SER A 87 -11.59 -9.63 12.09
N ASN A 88 -10.40 -9.76 11.54
CA ASN A 88 -10.16 -10.48 10.28
C ASN A 88 -10.53 -11.98 10.41
N ILE A 89 -10.19 -12.64 11.53
CA ILE A 89 -10.54 -14.05 11.74
C ILE A 89 -12.05 -14.22 11.76
N PHE A 90 -12.78 -13.37 12.48
CA PHE A 90 -14.26 -13.45 12.53
C PHE A 90 -14.87 -13.09 11.17
N TRP A 91 -14.29 -12.17 10.45
CA TRP A 91 -14.69 -11.83 9.09
C TRP A 91 -14.60 -13.05 8.15
N GLU A 92 -13.47 -13.75 8.15
CA GLU A 92 -13.26 -14.96 7.37
C GLU A 92 -14.26 -16.09 7.76
N LEU A 93 -14.55 -16.23 9.06
CA LEU A 93 -15.56 -17.19 9.54
C LEU A 93 -16.97 -16.83 9.03
N ASN A 94 -17.31 -15.56 8.97
CA ASN A 94 -18.58 -15.10 8.43
C ASN A 94 -18.71 -15.37 6.92
N ILE A 95 -17.64 -15.15 6.15
CA ILE A 95 -17.61 -15.46 4.71
C ILE A 95 -17.89 -16.94 4.49
N LYS A 96 -17.22 -17.81 5.24
CA LYS A 96 -17.42 -19.26 5.16
C LYS A 96 -18.86 -19.66 5.46
N THR A 97 -19.42 -19.07 6.50
CA THR A 97 -20.81 -19.32 6.89
C THR A 97 -21.77 -18.84 5.82
N TYR A 98 -21.52 -17.64 5.25
CA TYR A 98 -22.31 -17.10 4.16
C TYR A 98 -22.31 -18.03 2.94
N LEU A 99 -21.13 -18.43 2.46
CA LEU A 99 -21.00 -19.31 1.29
C LEU A 99 -21.57 -20.71 1.51
N LYS A 100 -21.63 -21.19 2.76
CA LYS A 100 -22.23 -22.49 3.09
C LYS A 100 -23.75 -22.48 3.01
N TYR A 101 -24.39 -21.36 3.38
CA TYR A 101 -25.86 -21.29 3.52
C TYR A 101 -26.55 -20.51 2.40
N ASN A 102 -25.80 -19.92 1.47
CA ASN A 102 -26.34 -19.21 0.33
C ASN A 102 -25.82 -19.87 -0.95
N ASP A 103 -26.72 -20.50 -1.65
CA ASP A 103 -26.43 -21.05 -2.98
C ASP A 103 -26.42 -19.90 -3.97
N PHE A 104 -25.21 -19.46 -4.32
CA PHE A 104 -24.98 -18.32 -5.20
C PHE A 104 -24.00 -18.72 -6.28
N GLU A 105 -24.43 -18.63 -7.55
CA GLU A 105 -23.58 -18.95 -8.69
C GLU A 105 -22.69 -17.75 -9.07
N TYR A 106 -21.38 -17.98 -9.13
CA TYR A 106 -20.38 -17.05 -9.58
C TYR A 106 -19.30 -17.74 -10.42
N ASP A 107 -18.73 -17.00 -11.35
CA ASP A 107 -17.69 -17.51 -12.24
C ASP A 107 -16.30 -17.48 -11.58
N LEU A 108 -16.08 -16.55 -10.65
CA LEU A 108 -14.81 -16.36 -9.94
C LEU A 108 -15.04 -15.90 -8.50
N TYR A 109 -14.33 -16.49 -7.55
CA TYR A 109 -14.16 -15.97 -6.21
C TYR A 109 -12.87 -15.15 -6.15
N TYR A 110 -12.98 -13.85 -5.87
CA TYR A 110 -11.83 -12.96 -5.73
C TYR A 110 -11.70 -12.42 -4.31
N HIS A 111 -10.68 -12.89 -3.59
CA HIS A 111 -10.36 -12.41 -2.26
C HIS A 111 -9.27 -11.33 -2.34
N ILE A 112 -9.64 -10.07 -2.09
CA ILE A 112 -8.73 -8.92 -2.22
C ILE A 112 -7.91 -8.72 -0.94
N ASN A 113 -8.57 -8.63 0.22
CA ASN A 113 -7.90 -8.37 1.50
C ASN A 113 -8.70 -8.95 2.68
N PRO A 114 -8.08 -9.22 3.83
CA PRO A 114 -6.77 -8.73 4.28
C PRO A 114 -5.61 -9.27 3.43
N SER A 115 -4.72 -8.38 3.00
CA SER A 115 -3.59 -8.73 2.14
C SER A 115 -2.48 -9.56 2.83
N SER A 116 -2.56 -9.72 4.13
CA SER A 116 -1.60 -10.48 4.93
C SER A 116 -1.85 -11.98 4.82
N TRP A 117 -1.10 -12.67 3.99
CA TRP A 117 -1.25 -14.10 3.70
C TRP A 117 -1.25 -15.03 4.93
N TRP A 118 -0.53 -14.68 5.99
CA TRP A 118 -0.46 -15.46 7.22
C TRP A 118 -1.75 -15.41 8.06
N ALA A 119 -2.56 -14.38 7.88
CA ALA A 119 -3.85 -14.21 8.54
C ALA A 119 -4.99 -14.92 7.78
N TYR A 120 -4.71 -15.40 6.57
CA TYR A 120 -5.70 -16.04 5.74
C TYR A 120 -6.06 -17.44 6.26
N ASN A 121 -7.33 -17.69 6.40
CA ASN A 121 -7.87 -18.93 7.01
C ASN A 121 -8.13 -20.07 6.01
N GLY A 122 -7.87 -19.88 4.73
CA GLY A 122 -8.07 -20.88 3.69
C GLY A 122 -9.53 -21.28 3.53
N MET A 123 -10.43 -20.31 3.57
CA MET A 123 -11.89 -20.51 3.48
C MET A 123 -12.41 -20.61 2.08
N VAL A 124 -11.54 -20.90 1.15
CA VAL A 124 -11.86 -20.97 -0.25
C VAL A 124 -12.70 -22.22 -0.52
N ASN A 125 -13.85 -22.01 -1.14
CA ASN A 125 -14.63 -23.10 -1.69
C ASN A 125 -13.98 -23.58 -2.98
N ASN A 126 -13.51 -24.82 -3.02
CA ASN A 126 -12.80 -25.39 -4.19
C ASN A 126 -13.72 -25.67 -5.41
N ALA A 127 -15.02 -25.38 -5.31
CA ALA A 127 -15.97 -25.59 -6.40
C ALA A 127 -15.85 -24.57 -7.54
N HIS A 128 -15.24 -23.41 -7.28
CA HIS A 128 -15.06 -22.31 -8.23
C HIS A 128 -13.60 -21.88 -8.28
N PRO A 129 -13.16 -21.29 -9.41
CA PRO A 129 -11.83 -20.71 -9.50
C PRO A 129 -11.66 -19.57 -8.49
N VAL A 130 -10.44 -19.44 -7.96
CA VAL A 130 -10.12 -18.52 -6.89
C VAL A 130 -8.92 -17.66 -7.24
N LEU A 131 -9.11 -16.34 -7.20
CA LEU A 131 -8.05 -15.35 -7.26
C LEU A 131 -7.82 -14.75 -5.87
N LEU A 132 -6.57 -14.76 -5.43
CA LEU A 132 -6.18 -14.20 -4.13
C LEU A 132 -5.21 -13.03 -4.31
N GLY A 133 -5.47 -11.94 -3.63
CA GLY A 133 -4.50 -10.83 -3.56
C GLY A 133 -5.02 -9.47 -4.03
N PRO A 134 -4.16 -8.46 -4.02
CA PRO A 134 -2.69 -8.52 -3.88
C PRO A 134 -2.23 -8.96 -2.49
N VAL A 135 -1.36 -9.97 -2.45
CA VAL A 135 -0.83 -10.50 -1.20
C VAL A 135 0.42 -9.74 -0.79
N MET A 136 0.43 -9.31 0.47
CA MET A 136 1.48 -8.52 1.09
C MET A 136 1.93 -9.13 2.43
N GLY A 137 2.80 -8.41 3.15
CA GLY A 137 3.11 -8.73 4.55
C GLY A 137 4.34 -9.60 4.75
N TYR A 138 5.13 -9.85 3.71
CA TYR A 138 6.31 -10.70 3.75
C TYR A 138 7.66 -9.95 3.89
N ARG A 139 7.69 -8.64 3.61
CA ARG A 139 8.95 -7.88 3.71
C ARG A 139 9.35 -7.66 5.17
N PHE A 140 10.66 -7.76 5.40
CA PHE A 140 11.28 -7.47 6.69
C PHE A 140 12.11 -6.20 6.59
N PRO A 141 12.38 -5.54 7.74
CA PRO A 141 13.39 -4.50 7.77
C PRO A 141 14.71 -5.02 7.21
N ARG A 142 15.32 -4.25 6.31
CA ARG A 142 16.62 -4.60 5.73
C ARG A 142 17.69 -4.68 6.84
N LYS A 143 18.62 -5.62 6.70
CA LYS A 143 19.80 -5.71 7.58
C LYS A 143 20.49 -4.34 7.63
N GLY A 144 20.87 -3.90 8.81
CA GLY A 144 21.47 -2.56 9.02
C GLY A 144 20.47 -1.43 9.26
N LEU A 145 19.16 -1.62 9.02
CA LEU A 145 18.15 -0.62 9.33
C LEU A 145 17.42 -0.84 10.66
N TRP A 146 17.61 -2.00 11.28
CA TRP A 146 16.97 -2.34 12.56
C TRP A 146 17.30 -1.36 13.69
N GLY A 147 18.51 -0.78 13.70
CA GLY A 147 18.93 0.21 14.66
C GLY A 147 18.19 1.56 14.60
N TYR A 148 17.44 1.81 13.53
CA TYR A 148 16.58 2.99 13.42
C TYR A 148 15.15 2.77 13.95
N LEU A 149 14.81 1.53 14.32
CA LEU A 149 13.53 1.21 14.95
C LEU A 149 13.61 1.50 16.45
N LYS A 150 12.56 2.09 17.02
CA LYS A 150 12.42 2.15 18.48
C LYS A 150 12.22 0.75 19.05
N PHE A 151 12.58 0.57 20.32
CA PHE A 151 12.52 -0.73 21.00
C PHE A 151 11.16 -1.43 20.84
N LYS A 152 10.05 -0.71 21.01
CA LYS A 152 8.70 -1.29 20.79
C LYS A 152 8.48 -1.79 19.37
N SER A 153 8.88 -1.00 18.38
CA SER A 153 8.77 -1.37 16.96
C SER A 153 9.71 -2.52 16.60
N PHE A 154 10.90 -2.55 17.17
CA PHE A 154 11.85 -3.66 17.03
C PHE A 154 11.24 -4.97 17.55
N ILE A 155 10.71 -4.98 18.78
CA ILE A 155 10.05 -6.16 19.36
C ILE A 155 8.85 -6.59 18.52
N PHE A 156 8.05 -5.63 18.03
CA PHE A 156 6.93 -5.94 17.16
C PHE A 156 7.37 -6.64 15.86
N GLU A 157 8.42 -6.16 15.21
CA GLU A 157 8.97 -6.80 14.00
C GLU A 157 9.57 -8.19 14.30
N LEU A 158 10.18 -8.37 15.47
CA LEU A 158 10.66 -9.68 15.91
C LEU A 158 9.52 -10.68 16.11
N ILE A 159 8.45 -10.27 16.81
CA ILE A 159 7.24 -11.10 17.00
C ILE A 159 6.63 -11.44 15.63
N ARG A 160 6.53 -10.45 14.73
CA ARG A 160 6.03 -10.68 13.37
C ARG A 160 6.86 -11.71 12.62
N LEU A 161 8.18 -11.65 12.75
CA LEU A 161 9.10 -12.64 12.16
C LEU A 161 8.82 -14.05 12.68
N LEU A 162 8.63 -14.20 14.01
CA LEU A 162 8.30 -15.48 14.64
C LEU A 162 6.96 -16.02 14.15
N ILE A 163 5.93 -15.16 14.06
CA ILE A 163 4.62 -15.55 13.52
C ILE A 163 4.74 -16.04 12.08
N LEU A 164 5.45 -15.31 11.22
CA LEU A 164 5.62 -15.68 9.81
C LEU A 164 6.40 -16.97 9.59
N LYS A 165 7.26 -17.35 10.54
CA LYS A 165 7.98 -18.62 10.54
C LYS A 165 7.25 -19.74 11.31
N SER A 166 6.12 -19.45 11.93
CA SER A 166 5.37 -20.41 12.72
C SER A 166 4.79 -21.56 11.86
N PRO A 167 4.56 -22.75 12.43
CA PRO A 167 3.85 -23.84 11.75
C PRO A 167 2.47 -23.42 11.25
N TYR A 168 1.79 -22.54 11.97
CA TYR A 168 0.49 -21.97 11.58
C TYR A 168 0.56 -21.19 10.27
N ALA A 169 1.54 -20.28 10.13
CA ALA A 169 1.74 -19.52 8.90
C ALA A 169 2.14 -20.43 7.72
N LEU A 170 2.97 -21.43 7.97
CA LEU A 170 3.35 -22.44 6.95
C LEU A 170 2.15 -23.27 6.52
N PHE A 171 1.28 -23.64 7.44
CA PHE A 171 0.05 -24.38 7.13
C PHE A 171 -0.91 -23.51 6.28
N ASN A 172 -1.14 -22.26 6.65
CA ASN A 172 -1.95 -21.33 5.86
C ASN A 172 -1.39 -21.11 4.47
N ARG A 173 -0.07 -20.96 4.34
CA ARG A 173 0.59 -20.88 3.03
C ARG A 173 0.28 -22.10 2.15
N ARG A 174 0.40 -23.33 2.68
CA ARG A 174 0.08 -24.55 1.95
C ARG A 174 -1.39 -24.61 1.52
N LYS A 175 -2.30 -24.14 2.38
CA LYS A 175 -3.71 -24.04 2.04
C LYS A 175 -3.95 -23.07 0.88
N ILE A 176 -3.39 -21.87 0.93
CA ILE A 176 -3.48 -20.86 -0.14
C ILE A 176 -3.02 -21.46 -1.47
N ILE A 177 -1.86 -22.10 -1.50
CA ILE A 177 -1.28 -22.72 -2.71
C ILE A 177 -2.23 -23.77 -3.30
N LYS A 178 -2.86 -24.59 -2.45
CA LYS A 178 -3.77 -25.65 -2.89
C LYS A 178 -5.12 -25.12 -3.36
N SER A 179 -5.62 -24.07 -2.74
CA SER A 179 -7.00 -23.57 -2.93
C SER A 179 -7.10 -22.50 -3.99
N SER A 180 -6.02 -21.79 -4.31
CA SER A 180 -6.06 -20.68 -5.27
C SER A 180 -5.79 -21.16 -6.69
N SER A 181 -6.55 -20.63 -7.65
CA SER A 181 -6.24 -20.78 -9.08
C SER A 181 -5.04 -19.91 -9.46
N ASN A 182 -4.95 -18.70 -8.90
CA ASN A 182 -3.77 -17.86 -8.97
C ASN A 182 -3.66 -16.94 -7.72
N VAL A 183 -2.44 -16.47 -7.44
CA VAL A 183 -2.13 -15.54 -6.36
C VAL A 183 -1.46 -14.31 -6.93
N LEU A 184 -2.05 -13.15 -6.72
CA LEU A 184 -1.43 -11.89 -7.06
C LEU A 184 -0.45 -11.47 -5.97
N ILE A 185 0.79 -11.23 -6.34
CA ILE A 185 1.86 -10.82 -5.42
C ILE A 185 2.28 -9.41 -5.78
N ASP A 186 2.25 -8.53 -4.78
CA ASP A 186 2.75 -7.17 -4.94
C ASP A 186 4.26 -7.14 -4.71
N GLY A 187 5.00 -6.90 -5.79
CA GLY A 187 6.45 -6.76 -5.79
C GLY A 187 7.21 -7.80 -6.63
N GLU A 188 8.54 -7.66 -6.67
CA GLU A 188 9.41 -8.29 -7.67
C GLU A 188 9.73 -9.78 -7.46
N LYS A 189 9.44 -10.38 -6.30
CA LYS A 189 9.96 -11.72 -5.98
C LYS A 189 8.88 -12.67 -5.50
N ASN A 190 8.88 -13.87 -6.07
CA ASN A 190 8.15 -15.02 -5.55
C ASN A 190 8.75 -15.51 -4.21
N ILE A 191 8.48 -14.76 -3.14
CA ILE A 191 8.99 -15.08 -1.79
C ILE A 191 8.32 -16.34 -1.23
N PHE A 192 7.20 -16.73 -1.83
CA PHE A 192 6.43 -17.88 -1.38
C PHE A 192 6.84 -19.19 -2.06
N ASN A 193 7.66 -19.13 -3.09
CA ASN A 193 7.96 -20.30 -3.93
C ASN A 193 6.66 -20.99 -4.38
N ILE A 194 5.75 -20.21 -4.94
CA ILE A 194 4.43 -20.63 -5.42
C ILE A 194 4.52 -20.75 -6.93
N ASP A 195 4.07 -21.87 -7.51
CA ASP A 195 4.09 -22.08 -8.95
C ASP A 195 3.00 -21.27 -9.68
N LYS A 196 1.89 -21.01 -8.99
CA LYS A 196 0.74 -20.25 -9.50
C LYS A 196 0.70 -18.86 -8.90
N TYR A 197 1.43 -17.93 -9.50
CA TYR A 197 1.41 -16.53 -9.05
C TYR A 197 1.61 -15.58 -10.22
N THR A 198 1.13 -14.36 -10.04
CA THR A 198 1.42 -13.24 -10.93
C THR A 198 1.93 -12.06 -10.12
N ASN A 199 3.08 -11.54 -10.51
CA ASN A 199 3.54 -10.26 -9.98
C ASN A 199 2.72 -9.15 -10.59
N ILE A 200 2.17 -8.29 -9.75
CA ILE A 200 1.45 -7.10 -10.18
C ILE A 200 2.22 -5.85 -9.78
N SER A 201 2.12 -4.85 -10.62
CA SER A 201 2.68 -3.54 -10.34
C SER A 201 1.76 -2.77 -9.39
N HIS A 202 2.30 -2.24 -8.28
CA HIS A 202 1.52 -1.34 -7.42
C HIS A 202 1.59 0.10 -7.94
N THR A 203 1.24 0.28 -9.20
CA THR A 203 1.34 1.55 -9.94
C THR A 203 -0.01 2.25 -10.02
N LEU A 204 -0.69 2.43 -8.89
CA LEU A 204 -1.93 3.19 -8.85
C LEU A 204 -1.73 4.57 -8.21
N SER A 205 -2.56 5.51 -8.57
CA SER A 205 -2.59 6.84 -7.98
C SER A 205 -3.96 7.14 -7.40
N GLY A 206 -3.97 7.61 -6.17
CA GLY A 206 -5.17 8.11 -5.50
C GLY A 206 -5.34 9.63 -5.63
N ILE A 207 -4.42 10.31 -6.31
CA ILE A 207 -4.43 11.77 -6.48
C ILE A 207 -4.55 12.14 -7.96
N ASP A 208 -5.13 13.30 -8.24
CA ASP A 208 -5.09 13.91 -9.55
C ASP A 208 -3.70 14.44 -9.86
N THR A 209 -3.00 13.75 -10.75
CA THR A 209 -1.60 14.01 -11.10
C THR A 209 -1.44 14.86 -12.37
N HIS A 210 -2.52 15.33 -12.98
CA HIS A 210 -2.48 16.10 -14.24
C HIS A 210 -1.96 17.55 -14.10
N LYS A 211 -1.43 17.91 -12.93
CA LYS A 211 -0.87 19.24 -12.72
C LYS A 211 0.52 19.35 -13.34
N ASN A 212 0.73 20.40 -14.14
CA ASN A 212 2.06 20.75 -14.64
C ASN A 212 2.99 21.04 -13.47
N ARG A 213 4.19 20.51 -13.53
CA ARG A 213 5.22 20.80 -12.55
C ARG A 213 5.70 22.24 -12.65
N VAL A 214 5.81 22.89 -11.51
CA VAL A 214 6.27 24.28 -11.38
C VAL A 214 7.52 24.31 -10.51
N LYS A 215 8.62 24.83 -11.07
CA LYS A 215 9.88 24.96 -10.32
C LYS A 215 9.71 25.94 -9.17
N PRO A 216 9.95 25.53 -7.92
CA PRO A 216 9.89 26.45 -6.77
C PRO A 216 11.11 27.41 -6.76
N GLU A 217 10.94 28.59 -6.19
CA GLU A 217 12.03 29.55 -6.01
C GLU A 217 13.14 28.98 -5.11
N ILE A 218 12.75 28.39 -3.99
CA ILE A 218 13.66 27.65 -3.09
C ILE A 218 13.39 26.17 -3.28
N PRO A 219 14.42 25.34 -3.54
CA PRO A 219 14.27 23.90 -3.70
C PRO A 219 13.55 23.25 -2.54
N LYS A 220 12.67 22.27 -2.81
CA LYS A 220 11.83 21.62 -1.80
C LYS A 220 12.00 20.12 -1.75
N VAL A 221 12.07 19.61 -0.54
CA VAL A 221 12.05 18.18 -0.20
C VAL A 221 10.72 17.86 0.45
N ILE A 222 10.00 16.84 -0.04
CA ILE A 222 8.82 16.30 0.62
C ILE A 222 9.17 15.05 1.42
N LEU A 223 8.68 15.00 2.66
CA LEU A 223 8.54 13.79 3.47
C LEU A 223 7.04 13.59 3.70
N SER A 224 6.47 12.47 3.28
CA SER A 224 5.04 12.23 3.45
C SER A 224 4.74 10.79 3.89
N GLY A 225 3.68 10.65 4.67
CA GLY A 225 3.14 9.38 5.12
C GLY A 225 2.82 9.35 6.61
N ARG A 226 2.34 8.20 7.08
CA ARG A 226 2.02 8.02 8.49
C ARG A 226 3.29 8.10 9.35
N PHE A 227 3.25 8.84 10.47
CA PHE A 227 4.40 9.00 11.36
C PHE A 227 4.59 7.77 12.26
N VAL A 228 5.22 6.75 11.69
CA VAL A 228 5.58 5.48 12.34
C VAL A 228 7.05 5.15 12.04
N ASP A 229 7.69 4.37 12.92
CA ASP A 229 9.14 4.10 12.83
C ASP A 229 9.55 3.50 11.48
N ILE A 230 8.74 2.61 10.93
CA ILE A 230 9.05 1.93 9.66
C ILE A 230 9.11 2.86 8.44
N LYS A 231 8.63 4.10 8.55
CA LYS A 231 8.72 5.12 7.47
C LYS A 231 10.07 5.85 7.43
N GLY A 232 10.97 5.60 8.38
CA GLY A 232 12.36 6.03 8.31
C GLY A 232 12.60 7.54 8.43
N TYR A 233 11.71 8.32 9.03
CA TYR A 233 11.92 9.76 9.26
C TYR A 233 13.26 10.09 9.93
N PRO A 234 13.77 9.30 10.93
CA PRO A 234 15.08 9.56 11.49
C PRO A 234 16.22 9.43 10.49
N ILE A 235 16.10 8.53 9.50
CA ILE A 235 17.08 8.37 8.42
C ILE A 235 17.05 9.60 7.51
N ALA A 236 15.86 10.02 7.06
CA ALA A 236 15.71 11.22 6.23
C ALA A 236 16.30 12.45 6.90
N LEU A 237 15.91 12.74 8.14
CA LEU A 237 16.37 13.91 8.87
C LEU A 237 17.89 13.87 9.15
N LYS A 238 18.46 12.67 9.44
CA LYS A 238 19.90 12.49 9.60
C LYS A 238 20.66 12.77 8.31
N CYS A 239 20.07 12.47 7.16
CA CYS A 239 20.63 12.78 5.86
C CYS A 239 20.51 14.27 5.54
N LEU A 240 19.30 14.85 5.67
CA LEU A 240 18.99 16.24 5.30
C LEU A 240 19.83 17.26 6.09
N LYS A 241 20.15 16.99 7.38
CA LYS A 241 21.02 17.86 8.17
C LYS A 241 22.45 18.03 7.62
N ARG A 242 22.88 17.12 6.72
CA ARG A 242 24.24 17.15 6.12
C ARG A 242 24.28 17.90 4.80
N ILE A 243 23.13 18.34 4.31
CA ILE A 243 23.02 19.11 3.08
C ILE A 243 23.20 20.58 3.43
N GLU A 244 24.26 21.18 2.90
CA GLU A 244 24.64 22.57 3.20
C GLU A 244 23.89 23.60 2.35
N LYS A 245 23.20 23.15 1.30
CA LYS A 245 22.43 24.01 0.38
C LYS A 245 21.18 24.59 1.05
N ASP A 246 20.66 25.66 0.45
CA ASP A 246 19.35 26.20 0.83
C ASP A 246 18.23 25.37 0.22
N PHE A 247 17.33 24.89 1.06
CA PHE A 247 16.13 24.15 0.66
C PHE A 247 15.12 24.14 1.81
N ILE A 248 13.87 23.83 1.48
CA ILE A 248 12.78 23.68 2.43
C ILE A 248 12.40 22.20 2.56
N ILE A 249 12.13 21.74 3.78
CA ILE A 249 11.59 20.43 4.08
C ILE A 249 10.11 20.59 4.39
N GLU A 250 9.22 20.03 3.59
CA GLU A 250 7.80 19.97 3.88
C GLU A 250 7.43 18.57 4.38
N ILE A 251 6.81 18.49 5.58
CA ILE A 251 6.46 17.21 6.22
C ILE A 251 4.96 17.07 6.29
N TYR A 252 4.42 16.05 5.60
CA TYR A 252 2.99 15.76 5.48
C TYR A 252 2.64 14.45 6.18
N GLY A 253 1.54 14.45 6.92
CA GLY A 253 1.01 13.27 7.58
C GLY A 253 0.74 13.45 9.06
N SER A 254 0.43 12.35 9.72
CA SER A 254 0.18 12.30 11.17
C SER A 254 0.54 10.93 11.73
N GLY A 255 0.67 10.82 13.05
CA GLY A 255 0.88 9.54 13.71
C GLY A 255 1.67 9.63 15.01
N PRO A 256 1.87 8.47 15.67
CA PRO A 256 2.41 8.41 17.03
C PRO A 256 3.86 8.90 17.15
N GLN A 257 4.60 9.04 16.03
CA GLN A 257 5.99 9.52 16.07
C GLN A 257 6.13 11.03 15.87
N GLU A 258 5.05 11.79 15.78
CA GLU A 258 5.07 13.23 15.51
C GLU A 258 6.00 14.00 16.46
N GLN A 259 5.83 13.80 17.76
CA GLN A 259 6.68 14.47 18.76
C GLN A 259 8.16 14.08 18.65
N ASN A 260 8.43 12.84 18.27
CA ASN A 260 9.80 12.40 18.04
C ASN A 260 10.42 13.03 16.79
N ILE A 261 9.66 13.18 15.70
CA ILE A 261 10.09 13.85 14.48
C ILE A 261 10.42 15.31 14.81
N LYS A 262 9.55 16.03 15.52
CA LYS A 262 9.78 17.41 15.97
C LYS A 262 11.04 17.54 16.85
N LYS A 263 11.26 16.58 17.76
CA LYS A 263 12.50 16.55 18.57
C LYS A 263 13.77 16.35 17.73
N LEU A 264 13.70 15.51 16.68
CA LEU A 264 14.83 15.29 15.79
C LEU A 264 15.11 16.52 14.91
N ILE A 265 14.08 17.21 14.43
CA ILE A 265 14.22 18.48 13.68
C ILE A 265 15.00 19.47 14.53
N LYS A 266 14.61 19.67 15.81
CA LYS A 266 15.31 20.53 16.75
C LYS A 266 16.74 20.05 17.01
N LYS A 267 16.94 18.76 17.30
CA LYS A 267 18.27 18.16 17.54
C LYS A 267 19.23 18.38 16.38
N TYR A 268 18.72 18.45 15.15
CA TYR A 268 19.51 18.57 13.96
C TYR A 268 19.62 20.02 13.41
N ASN A 269 19.07 20.99 14.14
CA ASN A 269 19.02 22.41 13.76
C ASN A 269 18.37 22.60 12.36
N LEU A 270 17.23 21.94 12.15
CA LEU A 270 16.49 22.00 10.89
C LEU A 270 15.18 22.80 11.01
N GLU A 271 14.93 23.47 12.15
CA GLU A 271 13.69 24.22 12.40
C GLU A 271 13.43 25.27 11.31
N ASP A 272 14.44 26.08 10.99
CA ASP A 272 14.32 27.17 10.02
C ASP A 272 14.12 26.69 8.57
N LYS A 273 14.45 25.41 8.29
CA LYS A 273 14.27 24.77 6.98
C LYS A 273 13.02 23.91 6.91
N THR A 274 12.26 23.71 8.01
CA THR A 274 11.18 22.71 8.06
C THR A 274 9.82 23.35 8.23
N ILE A 275 8.90 23.01 7.34
CA ILE A 275 7.46 23.33 7.43
C ILE A 275 6.71 22.05 7.73
N PHE A 276 6.11 21.98 8.92
CA PHE A 276 5.31 20.86 9.36
C PHE A 276 3.84 21.08 8.98
N LYS A 277 3.37 20.41 7.93
CA LYS A 277 2.04 20.59 7.34
C LYS A 277 0.95 19.76 8.01
N GLY A 278 1.34 18.68 8.70
CA GLY A 278 0.36 17.74 9.24
C GLY A 278 -0.37 16.93 8.17
N TYR A 279 -1.55 16.42 8.51
CA TYR A 279 -2.40 15.71 7.56
C TYR A 279 -3.11 16.72 6.66
N VAL A 280 -3.01 16.51 5.35
CA VAL A 280 -3.64 17.33 4.32
C VAL A 280 -4.49 16.47 3.39
N ASP A 281 -5.38 17.07 2.64
CA ASP A 281 -6.15 16.35 1.63
C ASP A 281 -5.30 16.00 0.38
N THR A 282 -5.86 15.17 -0.48
CA THR A 282 -5.18 14.68 -1.69
C THR A 282 -4.88 15.80 -2.69
N ARG A 283 -5.67 16.87 -2.73
CA ARG A 283 -5.47 18.00 -3.66
C ARG A 283 -4.32 18.88 -3.22
N GLU A 284 -4.25 19.16 -1.93
CA GLU A 284 -3.13 19.93 -1.35
C GLU A 284 -1.83 19.16 -1.52
N LEU A 285 -1.83 17.84 -1.26
CA LEU A 285 -0.65 17.00 -1.45
C LEU A 285 -0.21 16.94 -2.92
N ALA A 286 -1.14 16.81 -3.87
CA ALA A 286 -0.85 16.84 -5.31
C ALA A 286 -0.23 18.18 -5.73
N THR A 287 -0.71 19.29 -5.18
CA THR A 287 -0.15 20.62 -5.41
C THR A 287 1.27 20.74 -4.86
N ALA A 288 1.51 20.23 -3.65
CA ALA A 288 2.85 20.20 -3.07
C ALA A 288 3.81 19.35 -3.91
N MET A 289 3.37 18.16 -4.36
CA MET A 289 4.17 17.29 -5.22
C MET A 289 4.55 17.97 -6.55
N SER A 290 3.60 18.68 -7.17
CA SER A 290 3.86 19.36 -8.44
C SER A 290 4.86 20.53 -8.32
N SER A 291 5.06 21.10 -7.13
CA SER A 291 5.93 22.24 -6.84
C SER A 291 7.12 21.92 -5.95
N SER A 292 7.59 20.68 -5.97
CA SER A 292 8.73 20.23 -5.16
C SER A 292 9.81 19.56 -6.03
N ASN A 293 11.02 19.48 -5.51
CA ASN A 293 12.17 18.91 -6.23
C ASN A 293 12.23 17.39 -6.07
N VAL A 294 11.99 16.89 -4.85
CA VAL A 294 12.19 15.47 -4.54
C VAL A 294 11.32 15.00 -3.38
N PHE A 295 10.79 13.79 -3.53
CA PHE A 295 10.15 13.01 -2.46
C PHE A 295 11.16 12.03 -1.88
N VAL A 296 11.39 12.09 -0.56
CA VAL A 296 12.35 11.20 0.11
C VAL A 296 11.59 10.15 0.90
N ALA A 297 11.75 8.89 0.51
CA ALA A 297 11.06 7.73 1.04
C ALA A 297 12.03 6.67 1.60
N PRO A 298 12.78 6.94 2.69
CA PRO A 298 13.80 6.04 3.23
C PRO A 298 13.17 4.98 4.13
N TYR A 299 12.16 4.29 3.61
CA TYR A 299 11.35 3.38 4.39
C TYR A 299 12.13 2.14 4.81
N ILE A 300 12.07 1.82 6.09
CA ILE A 300 12.74 0.66 6.71
C ILE A 300 12.02 -0.63 6.28
N ARG A 301 10.69 -0.57 6.23
CA ARG A 301 9.81 -1.67 5.81
C ARG A 301 8.53 -1.12 5.21
N GLU A 302 8.29 -1.49 3.99
CA GLU A 302 7.03 -1.27 3.26
C GLU A 302 6.91 -2.40 2.23
N ASN A 303 5.71 -2.84 1.90
CA ASN A 303 5.53 -3.85 0.83
C ASN A 303 5.43 -3.18 -0.53
N ALA A 304 4.53 -2.23 -0.65
CA ALA A 304 4.39 -1.30 -1.75
C ALA A 304 4.21 0.10 -1.16
N SER A 305 4.22 1.12 -1.97
CA SER A 305 3.99 2.48 -1.49
C SER A 305 3.16 3.27 -2.47
N LEU A 306 1.88 3.46 -2.14
CA LEU A 306 1.00 4.33 -2.88
C LEU A 306 1.58 5.75 -3.01
N MET A 307 2.14 6.29 -1.92
CA MET A 307 2.79 7.62 -1.92
C MET A 307 3.93 7.74 -2.93
N VAL A 308 4.73 6.68 -3.13
CA VAL A 308 5.80 6.66 -4.12
C VAL A 308 5.23 6.62 -5.53
N SER A 309 4.20 5.81 -5.75
CA SER A 309 3.48 5.76 -7.02
C SER A 309 2.87 7.13 -7.35
N GLU A 310 2.18 7.75 -6.41
CA GLU A 310 1.60 9.10 -6.54
C GLU A 310 2.66 10.16 -6.86
N ALA A 311 3.80 10.13 -6.17
CA ALA A 311 4.91 11.04 -6.44
C ALA A 311 5.42 10.88 -7.89
N LEU A 312 5.64 9.64 -8.33
CA LEU A 312 6.11 9.35 -9.68
C LEU A 312 5.07 9.77 -10.74
N TYR A 313 3.79 9.48 -10.54
CA TYR A 313 2.73 9.96 -11.44
C TYR A 313 2.64 11.49 -11.49
N ALA A 314 2.95 12.18 -10.39
CA ALA A 314 3.05 13.63 -10.38
C ALA A 314 4.32 14.16 -11.05
N GLY A 315 5.18 13.28 -11.57
CA GLY A 315 6.50 13.63 -12.12
C GLY A 315 7.51 14.05 -11.06
N LEU A 316 7.23 13.84 -9.77
CA LEU A 316 8.12 14.20 -8.67
C LEU A 316 9.20 13.13 -8.49
N PRO A 317 10.48 13.48 -8.58
CA PRO A 317 11.58 12.56 -8.33
C PRO A 317 11.51 11.92 -6.95
N VAL A 318 11.87 10.64 -6.87
CA VAL A 318 11.87 9.84 -5.63
C VAL A 318 13.27 9.37 -5.27
N VAL A 319 13.67 9.61 -4.02
CA VAL A 319 14.87 9.00 -3.44
C VAL A 319 14.46 8.00 -2.38
N THR A 320 14.88 6.75 -2.55
CA THR A 320 14.51 5.64 -1.66
C THR A 320 15.67 4.69 -1.40
N ILE A 321 15.42 3.64 -0.62
CA ILE A 321 16.39 2.63 -0.21
C ILE A 321 16.14 1.34 -0.99
N SER A 322 17.19 0.67 -1.44
CA SER A 322 17.11 -0.61 -2.15
C SER A 322 16.46 -1.73 -1.32
N ASN A 323 15.86 -2.69 -1.99
CA ASN A 323 15.19 -3.86 -1.39
C ASN A 323 14.01 -3.49 -0.46
N THR A 324 13.29 -2.41 -0.77
CA THR A 324 12.07 -1.97 -0.07
C THR A 324 10.90 -1.90 -1.04
N GLY A 325 9.66 -1.78 -0.55
CA GLY A 325 8.49 -1.57 -1.41
C GLY A 325 8.60 -0.34 -2.30
N PRO A 326 9.04 0.82 -1.78
CA PRO A 326 9.35 1.98 -2.60
C PRO A 326 10.26 1.69 -3.79
N SER A 327 11.37 0.96 -3.60
CA SER A 327 12.26 0.62 -4.71
C SER A 327 11.61 -0.31 -5.73
N SER A 328 10.72 -1.22 -5.30
CA SER A 328 9.94 -2.04 -6.23
C SER A 328 8.96 -1.20 -7.05
N VAL A 329 8.28 -0.22 -6.44
CA VAL A 329 7.40 0.68 -7.18
C VAL A 329 8.20 1.48 -8.21
N CYS A 330 9.37 2.00 -7.84
CA CYS A 330 10.25 2.72 -8.76
C CYS A 330 10.65 1.89 -9.99
N SER A 331 10.85 0.58 -9.84
CA SER A 331 11.25 -0.29 -10.97
C SER A 331 10.17 -0.46 -12.04
N PHE A 332 8.92 -0.18 -11.72
CA PHE A 332 7.82 -0.17 -12.70
C PHE A 332 7.70 1.14 -13.48
N PHE A 333 8.47 2.16 -13.13
CA PHE A 333 8.50 3.42 -13.86
C PHE A 333 9.83 3.56 -14.61
N ASN A 334 9.76 3.48 -15.92
CA ASN A 334 10.94 3.62 -16.79
C ASN A 334 11.28 5.12 -16.94
N SER A 335 11.94 5.71 -15.94
CA SER A 335 12.21 7.15 -15.90
C SER A 335 13.46 7.47 -15.09
N ASN A 336 13.99 8.69 -15.29
CA ASN A 336 15.07 9.26 -14.48
C ASN A 336 14.56 9.82 -13.13
N LEU A 337 13.29 9.59 -12.80
CA LEU A 337 12.65 10.12 -11.61
C LEU A 337 12.89 9.29 -10.36
N SER A 338 13.76 8.30 -10.38
CA SER A 338 14.06 7.55 -9.16
C SER A 338 15.54 7.31 -8.97
N LYS A 339 16.01 7.51 -7.74
CA LYS A 339 17.36 7.12 -7.30
C LYS A 339 17.25 6.22 -6.08
N ILE A 340 17.80 5.01 -6.23
CA ILE A 340 17.77 3.99 -5.19
C ILE A 340 19.12 3.98 -4.47
N SER A 341 19.10 4.24 -3.17
CA SER A 341 20.28 4.28 -2.33
C SER A 341 20.58 2.91 -1.72
N GLU A 342 21.84 2.54 -1.75
CA GLU A 342 22.35 1.28 -1.23
C GLU A 342 23.24 1.51 -0.01
N GLY A 343 23.77 0.42 0.57
CA GLY A 343 24.63 0.49 1.74
C GLY A 343 23.86 0.42 3.07
N THR A 344 24.57 0.56 4.16
CA THR A 344 24.04 0.59 5.54
C THR A 344 24.78 1.66 6.36
N GLY A 345 24.21 2.06 7.50
CA GLY A 345 24.86 3.01 8.40
C GLY A 345 25.20 4.34 7.70
N GLU A 346 26.46 4.75 7.79
CA GLU A 346 26.92 6.02 7.24
C GLU A 346 26.99 6.01 5.70
N GLU A 347 27.36 4.91 5.10
CA GLU A 347 27.36 4.75 3.64
C GLU A 347 25.96 5.03 3.05
N LEU A 348 24.92 4.47 3.63
CA LEU A 348 23.55 4.72 3.20
C LEU A 348 23.17 6.21 3.32
N ILE A 349 23.58 6.87 4.40
CA ILE A 349 23.29 8.29 4.61
C ILE A 349 23.97 9.14 3.54
N GLU A 350 25.22 8.84 3.18
CA GLU A 350 25.94 9.58 2.13
C GLU A 350 25.33 9.31 0.74
N HIS A 351 24.92 8.08 0.42
CA HIS A 351 24.23 7.77 -0.84
C HIS A 351 22.88 8.51 -0.94
N LEU A 352 22.10 8.53 0.15
CA LEU A 352 20.84 9.27 0.20
C LEU A 352 21.09 10.78 0.00
N LYS A 353 22.08 11.34 0.71
CA LYS A 353 22.48 12.74 0.57
C LYS A 353 22.79 13.09 -0.89
N LYS A 354 23.71 12.36 -1.52
CA LYS A 354 24.11 12.58 -2.91
C LYS A 354 22.92 12.53 -3.88
N ASN A 355 22.03 11.59 -3.69
CA ASN A 355 20.85 11.43 -4.54
C ASN A 355 19.82 12.56 -4.33
N ILE A 356 19.67 13.06 -3.11
CA ILE A 356 18.80 14.20 -2.82
C ILE A 356 19.41 15.48 -3.40
N GLU A 357 20.71 15.74 -3.17
CA GLU A 357 21.41 16.91 -3.70
C GLU A 357 21.30 16.99 -5.22
N TYR A 358 21.38 15.84 -5.91
CA TYR A 358 21.20 15.80 -7.36
C TYR A 358 19.83 16.38 -7.79
N TYR A 359 18.74 16.03 -7.12
CA TYR A 359 17.41 16.55 -7.46
C TYR A 359 17.14 17.95 -6.92
N LEU A 360 17.84 18.39 -5.89
CA LEU A 360 17.81 19.79 -5.48
C LEU A 360 18.46 20.72 -6.52
N ASP A 361 19.52 20.25 -7.17
CA ASP A 361 20.21 20.98 -8.23
C ASP A 361 19.48 20.90 -9.58
N ASN A 362 18.81 19.79 -9.85
CA ASN A 362 18.18 19.49 -11.12
C ASN A 362 16.66 19.34 -10.95
N PHE A 363 15.93 20.40 -11.28
CA PHE A 363 14.46 20.30 -11.32
C PHE A 363 14.06 19.54 -12.59
N ILE A 364 13.48 18.35 -12.40
CA ILE A 364 13.09 17.47 -13.51
C ILE A 364 11.63 17.71 -13.89
N ILE A 365 11.35 17.80 -15.18
CA ILE A 365 10.01 17.84 -15.75
C ILE A 365 9.88 16.63 -16.66
N GLU A 366 9.30 15.57 -16.14
CA GLU A 366 8.96 14.35 -16.87
C GLU A 366 7.53 13.95 -16.53
N ASN A 367 6.87 13.25 -17.45
CA ASN A 367 5.55 12.64 -17.24
C ASN A 367 5.70 11.13 -17.43
N PRO A 368 6.21 10.42 -16.43
CA PRO A 368 6.52 9.02 -16.55
C PRO A 368 5.24 8.20 -16.64
N LYS A 369 5.26 7.18 -17.49
CA LYS A 369 4.24 6.15 -17.51
C LYS A 369 4.81 4.88 -16.89
N PRO A 370 4.03 4.14 -16.12
CA PRO A 370 4.47 2.85 -15.63
C PRO A 370 4.60 1.86 -16.80
N THR A 371 5.50 0.91 -16.67
CA THR A 371 5.70 -0.18 -17.63
C THR A 371 4.58 -1.21 -17.59
N SER A 372 3.78 -1.21 -16.56
CA SER A 372 2.61 -2.06 -16.36
C SER A 372 1.56 -1.29 -15.55
N ASN A 373 0.29 -1.40 -15.94
CA ASN A 373 -0.82 -0.76 -15.25
C ASN A 373 -1.47 -1.75 -14.29
N PHE A 374 -1.67 -1.32 -13.06
CA PHE A 374 -2.25 -2.16 -12.00
C PHE A 374 -3.64 -2.71 -12.38
N ASP A 375 -4.52 -1.89 -12.92
CA ASP A 375 -5.86 -2.28 -13.35
C ASP A 375 -5.84 -3.25 -14.55
N GLU A 376 -4.96 -3.04 -15.52
CA GLU A 376 -4.78 -3.97 -16.64
C GLU A 376 -4.27 -5.33 -16.16
N ASP A 377 -3.33 -5.35 -15.23
CA ASP A 377 -2.82 -6.58 -14.61
C ASP A 377 -3.93 -7.36 -13.90
N ILE A 378 -4.76 -6.67 -13.12
CA ILE A 378 -5.90 -7.28 -12.42
C ILE A 378 -6.89 -7.88 -13.43
N VAL A 379 -7.30 -7.10 -14.44
CA VAL A 379 -8.28 -7.54 -15.43
C VAL A 379 -7.75 -8.73 -16.22
N ARG A 380 -6.52 -8.66 -16.69
CA ARG A 380 -5.86 -9.76 -17.44
C ARG A 380 -5.89 -11.07 -16.66
N GLU A 381 -5.58 -11.03 -15.35
CA GLU A 381 -5.60 -12.25 -14.54
C GLU A 381 -7.02 -12.76 -14.26
N VAL A 382 -7.98 -11.88 -14.07
CA VAL A 382 -9.40 -12.24 -13.95
C VAL A 382 -9.87 -12.93 -15.23
N GLU A 383 -9.63 -12.33 -16.40
CA GLU A 383 -10.01 -12.90 -17.69
C GLU A 383 -9.36 -14.26 -17.96
N LYS A 384 -8.07 -14.38 -17.67
CA LYS A 384 -7.32 -15.62 -17.82
C LYS A 384 -7.94 -16.77 -17.01
N ILE A 385 -8.29 -16.51 -15.75
CA ILE A 385 -8.89 -17.53 -14.89
C ILE A 385 -10.29 -17.89 -15.37
N ILE A 386 -11.16 -16.90 -15.64
CA ILE A 386 -12.54 -17.13 -16.08
C ILE A 386 -12.61 -17.89 -17.43
N ASN A 387 -11.65 -17.66 -18.32
CA ASN A 387 -11.61 -18.34 -19.63
C ASN A 387 -10.96 -19.74 -19.57
N THR A 388 -10.31 -20.08 -18.47
CA THR A 388 -9.65 -21.41 -18.29
C THR A 388 -10.59 -22.42 -17.64
N PHE A 389 -11.60 -21.97 -16.92
CA PHE A 389 -12.60 -22.79 -16.21
C PHE A 389 -13.99 -22.65 -16.85
#